data_7b73e7ca6605392a12dcbfb5d8624ee1
#
_entry.id   7b73e7ca6605392a12dcbfb5d8624ee1
#
_cell.length_a   1.000
_cell.length_b   1.000
_cell.length_c   1.000
_cell.angle_alpha   90.00
_cell.angle_beta   90.00
_cell.angle_gamma   90.00
#
_symmetry.space_group_name_H-M   'P 1'
#
loop_
_entity.id
_entity.type
_entity.pdbx_description
1 polymer ?
#
loop_
_entity_poly.entity_id
_entity_poly.type
_entity_poly.pdbx_seq_one_letter_code
_entity_poly.pdbx_strand_id
1 'polypeptide(L)'
;MVRGLIFILLFAALPAFPAETLREAVERAWLRQPAAQSQRARTEEIDARRAAARAAFPEPPSLRVGNRNDRLNRNQGSDEWEAELALPVWLPGERVRQAAVVDAEQDQYGVALAAAKLRIAGEVREAYWEARLAENDVALARRKVEETAALASDVERRFKAGDLARIDSNQARGVEAGARAALTEARVRSYKALRSFERLTGMAALPSGAEKAEAGAAVDIHPQLVSLQRAVATAQAKLAQAQHKKRDNPELELGMRRERGAFDERYQNALMVRFKLPFATDARNRPRVTAASAELVEAEAAYGLERARLAAEIDAARREAEEARTVERLVESRLRLAEETRRLQARAFALGELDLVSRLRVEAERFEAELAYSRAQLEATRAVARLNQALGVLP
;
A
#
# COMPACT_ATOMS: atom_id res chain seq x y z
N MET A 1 17.79 -36.22 -64.05
CA MET A 1 16.89 -35.19 -63.50
C MET A 1 16.77 -35.42 -61.99
N VAL A 2 17.55 -34.68 -61.20
CA VAL A 2 17.58 -34.79 -59.73
C VAL A 2 16.93 -33.52 -59.20
N ARG A 3 15.77 -33.65 -58.57
CA ARG A 3 15.03 -32.54 -57.89
C ARG A 3 15.56 -32.43 -56.45
N GLY A 4 16.35 -31.37 -56.17
CA GLY A 4 16.76 -31.01 -54.84
C GLY A 4 15.61 -30.39 -54.07
N LEU A 5 15.25 -30.97 -52.90
CA LEU A 5 14.30 -30.44 -51.95
C LEU A 5 15.08 -29.48 -51.02
N ILE A 6 14.79 -28.17 -51.13
CA ILE A 6 15.30 -27.15 -50.21
C ILE A 6 14.37 -27.12 -48.98
N PHE A 7 14.88 -27.57 -47.85
CA PHE A 7 14.19 -27.44 -46.52
C PHE A 7 14.46 -26.04 -45.95
N ILE A 8 13.47 -25.17 -46.03
CA ILE A 8 13.49 -23.87 -45.37
C ILE A 8 13.13 -24.10 -43.90
N LEU A 9 14.15 -24.04 -43.02
CA LEU A 9 13.98 -24.00 -41.57
C LEU A 9 13.40 -22.60 -41.17
N LEU A 10 12.11 -22.55 -40.95
CA LEU A 10 11.46 -21.37 -40.35
C LEU A 10 11.85 -21.31 -38.87
N PHE A 11 12.82 -20.44 -38.53
CA PHE A 11 13.10 -20.08 -37.14
C PHE A 11 11.92 -19.24 -36.63
N ALA A 12 10.99 -19.86 -35.92
CA ALA A 12 9.97 -19.16 -35.17
C ALA A 12 10.66 -18.38 -34.04
N ALA A 13 10.79 -17.08 -34.20
CA ALA A 13 11.21 -16.19 -33.11
C ALA A 13 10.17 -16.30 -32.00
N LEU A 14 10.52 -16.94 -30.90
CA LEU A 14 9.74 -16.90 -29.65
C LEU A 14 9.55 -15.43 -29.28
N PRO A 15 8.34 -14.96 -28.97
CA PRO A 15 8.13 -13.62 -28.49
C PRO A 15 8.95 -13.46 -27.20
N ALA A 16 9.92 -12.55 -27.23
CA ALA A 16 10.59 -12.11 -26.02
C ALA A 16 9.53 -11.48 -25.12
N PHE A 17 9.10 -12.17 -24.07
CA PHE A 17 8.27 -11.56 -23.03
C PHE A 17 9.05 -10.36 -22.49
N PRO A 18 8.45 -9.15 -22.47
CA PRO A 18 9.14 -8.00 -21.87
C PRO A 18 9.50 -8.38 -20.44
N ALA A 19 10.75 -8.07 -20.06
CA ALA A 19 11.22 -8.34 -18.71
C ALA A 19 10.28 -7.67 -17.72
N GLU A 20 9.69 -8.45 -16.82
CA GLU A 20 8.79 -7.94 -15.78
C GLU A 20 9.50 -6.86 -14.98
N THR A 21 8.82 -5.73 -14.74
CA THR A 21 9.38 -4.56 -14.07
C THR A 21 8.84 -4.43 -12.64
N LEU A 22 9.51 -3.66 -11.78
CA LEU A 22 9.02 -3.38 -10.43
C LEU A 22 7.65 -2.66 -10.46
N ARG A 23 7.43 -1.81 -11.47
CA ARG A 23 6.11 -1.19 -11.72
C ARG A 23 5.02 -2.23 -11.91
N GLU A 24 5.28 -3.26 -12.71
CA GLU A 24 4.31 -4.34 -12.93
C GLU A 24 4.06 -5.13 -11.65
N ALA A 25 5.09 -5.38 -10.83
CA ALA A 25 4.93 -6.01 -9.53
C ALA A 25 4.00 -5.20 -8.61
N VAL A 26 4.13 -3.87 -8.60
CA VAL A 26 3.25 -2.97 -7.84
C VAL A 26 1.82 -3.02 -8.38
N GLU A 27 1.62 -3.01 -9.70
CA GLU A 27 0.27 -3.12 -10.29
C GLU A 27 -0.41 -4.44 -9.93
N ARG A 28 0.31 -5.56 -10.02
CA ARG A 28 -0.21 -6.88 -9.64
C ARG A 28 -0.55 -6.93 -8.13
N ALA A 29 0.32 -6.38 -7.28
CA ALA A 29 0.07 -6.29 -5.85
C ALA A 29 -1.14 -5.41 -5.54
N TRP A 30 -1.29 -4.27 -6.24
CA TRP A 30 -2.42 -3.37 -6.11
C TRP A 30 -3.76 -4.03 -6.44
N LEU A 31 -3.83 -4.74 -7.58
CA LEU A 31 -5.05 -5.43 -8.01
C LEU A 31 -5.53 -6.51 -7.03
N ARG A 32 -4.66 -7.01 -6.18
CA ARG A 32 -4.97 -7.98 -5.11
C ARG A 32 -5.49 -7.32 -3.83
N GLN A 33 -5.37 -5.99 -3.71
CA GLN A 33 -5.82 -5.26 -2.51
C GLN A 33 -7.34 -5.11 -2.48
N PRO A 34 -7.96 -5.23 -1.28
CA PRO A 34 -9.40 -5.00 -1.12
C PRO A 34 -9.84 -3.62 -1.63
N ALA A 35 -9.00 -2.58 -1.45
CA ALA A 35 -9.27 -1.23 -1.91
C ALA A 35 -9.41 -1.15 -3.45
N ALA A 36 -8.56 -1.85 -4.20
CA ALA A 36 -8.65 -1.91 -5.65
C ALA A 36 -9.90 -2.70 -6.11
N GLN A 37 -10.19 -3.81 -5.44
CA GLN A 37 -11.34 -4.66 -5.78
C GLN A 37 -12.69 -3.98 -5.47
N SER A 38 -12.76 -3.20 -4.39
CA SER A 38 -13.97 -2.47 -4.00
C SER A 38 -14.12 -1.11 -4.69
N GLN A 39 -13.14 -0.65 -5.46
CA GLN A 39 -13.11 0.69 -6.05
C GLN A 39 -14.37 0.99 -6.86
N ARG A 40 -14.80 0.07 -7.72
CA ARG A 40 -16.00 0.25 -8.55
C ARG A 40 -17.26 0.41 -7.70
N ALA A 41 -17.46 -0.49 -6.72
CA ALA A 41 -18.63 -0.43 -5.84
C ALA A 41 -18.67 0.85 -4.98
N ARG A 42 -17.51 1.32 -4.53
CA ARG A 42 -17.41 2.59 -3.79
C ARG A 42 -17.69 3.80 -4.67
N THR A 43 -17.24 3.80 -5.92
CA THR A 43 -17.58 4.87 -6.87
C THR A 43 -19.08 4.89 -7.14
N GLU A 44 -19.70 3.73 -7.39
CA GLU A 44 -21.15 3.60 -7.57
C GLU A 44 -21.94 4.07 -6.31
N GLU A 45 -21.44 3.75 -5.10
CA GLU A 45 -22.04 4.27 -3.84
C GLU A 45 -21.99 5.79 -3.77
N ILE A 46 -20.84 6.41 -4.06
CA ILE A 46 -20.67 7.87 -4.02
C ILE A 46 -21.57 8.54 -5.06
N ASP A 47 -21.66 7.99 -6.26
CA ASP A 47 -22.53 8.50 -7.33
C ASP A 47 -24.01 8.40 -6.94
N ALA A 48 -24.43 7.31 -6.28
CA ALA A 48 -25.79 7.17 -5.74
C ALA A 48 -26.06 8.21 -4.63
N ARG A 49 -25.11 8.44 -3.72
CA ARG A 49 -25.22 9.49 -2.69
C ARG A 49 -25.28 10.89 -3.30
N ARG A 50 -24.51 11.13 -4.38
CA ARG A 50 -24.59 12.40 -5.13
C ARG A 50 -25.95 12.58 -5.78
N ALA A 51 -26.52 11.53 -6.38
CA ALA A 51 -27.87 11.55 -6.95
C ALA A 51 -28.92 11.85 -5.85
N ALA A 52 -28.80 11.21 -4.67
CA ALA A 52 -29.67 11.47 -3.53
C ALA A 52 -29.55 12.91 -3.02
N ALA A 53 -28.34 13.46 -2.92
CA ALA A 53 -28.11 14.86 -2.53
C ALA A 53 -28.71 15.88 -3.51
N ARG A 54 -28.95 15.46 -4.75
CA ARG A 54 -29.57 16.29 -5.81
C ARG A 54 -31.07 15.98 -6.02
N ALA A 55 -31.64 15.06 -5.27
CA ALA A 55 -33.04 14.68 -5.39
C ALA A 55 -34.00 15.87 -5.13
N ALA A 56 -35.25 15.76 -5.60
CA ALA A 56 -36.27 16.79 -5.38
C ALA A 56 -36.59 17.00 -3.91
N PHE A 57 -36.55 15.93 -3.13
CA PHE A 57 -36.86 15.91 -1.70
C PHE A 57 -35.64 15.46 -0.88
N PRO A 58 -35.47 15.98 0.37
CA PRO A 58 -34.39 15.57 1.28
C PRO A 58 -34.54 14.14 1.76
N GLU A 59 -35.77 13.65 1.90
CA GLU A 59 -36.16 12.32 2.32
C GLU A 59 -37.27 11.80 1.41
N PRO A 60 -37.51 10.49 1.32
CA PRO A 60 -38.61 9.96 0.50
C PRO A 60 -39.96 10.48 0.95
N PRO A 61 -40.87 10.88 0.04
CA PRO A 61 -42.27 11.13 0.36
C PRO A 61 -42.89 9.91 1.04
N SER A 62 -43.79 10.14 1.99
CA SER A 62 -44.46 9.06 2.70
C SER A 62 -45.98 9.19 2.56
N LEU A 63 -46.65 8.05 2.38
CA LEU A 63 -48.12 7.95 2.34
C LEU A 63 -48.58 7.27 3.63
N ARG A 64 -49.49 7.95 4.33
CA ARG A 64 -50.14 7.40 5.51
C ARG A 64 -51.61 7.15 5.19
N VAL A 65 -52.10 5.97 5.48
CA VAL A 65 -53.49 5.61 5.36
C VAL A 65 -53.96 5.08 6.70
N GLY A 66 -55.05 5.64 7.18
CA GLY A 66 -55.67 5.27 8.47
C GLY A 66 -57.17 5.04 8.35
N ASN A 67 -57.70 4.14 9.15
CA ASN A 67 -59.11 3.99 9.40
C ASN A 67 -59.37 4.04 10.91
N ARG A 68 -60.31 4.83 11.31
CA ARG A 68 -60.80 4.93 12.68
C ARG A 68 -62.30 4.65 12.68
N ASN A 69 -62.74 3.67 13.44
CA ASN A 69 -64.15 3.32 13.57
C ASN A 69 -64.48 2.90 15.00
N ASP A 70 -65.80 2.92 15.32
CA ASP A 70 -66.33 2.60 16.65
C ASP A 70 -66.89 1.19 16.80
N ARG A 71 -66.58 0.30 15.85
CA ARG A 71 -67.16 -1.07 15.77
C ARG A 71 -66.91 -1.93 17.00
N LEU A 72 -65.77 -1.75 17.69
CA LEU A 72 -65.41 -2.48 18.91
C LEU A 72 -65.91 -1.84 20.19
N ASN A 73 -66.50 -0.63 20.14
CA ASN A 73 -66.95 0.09 21.32
C ASN A 73 -68.49 0.34 21.26
N ARG A 74 -68.92 1.44 20.65
CA ARG A 74 -70.32 1.84 20.63
C ARG A 74 -71.11 1.32 19.43
N ASN A 75 -70.42 0.99 18.36
CA ASN A 75 -70.98 0.54 17.08
C ASN A 75 -72.19 1.40 16.60
N GLN A 76 -72.07 2.69 16.69
CA GLN A 76 -73.08 3.67 16.25
C GLN A 76 -72.88 4.07 14.78
N GLY A 77 -71.84 3.54 14.11
CA GLY A 77 -71.57 3.77 12.70
C GLY A 77 -70.56 4.87 12.41
N SER A 78 -69.83 5.33 13.41
CA SER A 78 -68.71 6.24 13.20
C SER A 78 -67.61 5.54 12.43
N ASP A 79 -67.22 6.10 11.26
CA ASP A 79 -66.21 5.57 10.38
C ASP A 79 -65.46 6.72 9.69
N GLU A 80 -64.16 6.76 9.90
CA GLU A 80 -63.26 7.79 9.38
C GLU A 80 -62.13 7.13 8.61
N TRP A 81 -61.95 7.52 7.37
CA TRP A 81 -60.82 7.16 6.52
C TRP A 81 -59.98 8.39 6.28
N GLU A 82 -58.68 8.28 6.50
CA GLU A 82 -57.68 9.32 6.26
C GLU A 82 -56.59 8.81 5.36
N ALA A 83 -56.28 9.56 4.31
CA ALA A 83 -55.11 9.33 3.46
C ALA A 83 -54.31 10.62 3.41
N GLU A 84 -53.02 10.53 3.71
CA GLU A 84 -52.14 11.68 3.85
C GLU A 84 -50.79 11.42 3.13
N LEU A 85 -50.43 12.34 2.25
CA LEU A 85 -49.13 12.36 1.57
C LEU A 85 -48.25 13.43 2.20
N ALA A 86 -47.16 13.02 2.86
CA ALA A 86 -46.16 13.92 3.43
C ALA A 86 -44.97 14.10 2.48
N LEU A 87 -44.68 15.36 2.15
CA LEU A 87 -43.61 15.77 1.25
C LEU A 87 -42.58 16.58 2.06
N PRO A 88 -41.44 15.99 2.42
CA PRO A 88 -40.35 16.75 3.07
C PRO A 88 -39.75 17.75 2.08
N VAL A 89 -39.41 18.94 2.56
CA VAL A 89 -38.91 20.05 1.72
C VAL A 89 -37.53 20.47 2.17
N TRP A 90 -36.64 20.66 1.22
CA TRP A 90 -35.28 21.13 1.50
C TRP A 90 -35.32 22.51 2.21
N LEU A 91 -34.49 22.67 3.24
CA LEU A 91 -34.20 24.01 3.75
C LEU A 91 -33.42 24.83 2.70
N PRO A 92 -33.62 26.14 2.63
CA PRO A 92 -32.89 26.99 1.71
C PRO A 92 -31.38 26.83 1.86
N GLY A 93 -30.68 26.47 0.78
CA GLY A 93 -29.22 26.23 0.76
C GLY A 93 -28.72 24.87 1.30
N GLU A 94 -29.59 24.07 1.95
CA GLU A 94 -29.20 22.74 2.47
C GLU A 94 -28.76 21.79 1.36
N ARG A 95 -29.51 21.72 0.25
CA ARG A 95 -29.20 20.86 -0.89
C ARG A 95 -27.80 21.13 -1.49
N VAL A 96 -27.42 22.40 -1.58
CA VAL A 96 -26.08 22.77 -2.09
C VAL A 96 -24.97 22.30 -1.14
N ARG A 97 -25.18 22.45 0.17
CA ARG A 97 -24.20 22.02 1.18
C ARG A 97 -24.09 20.51 1.29
N GLN A 98 -25.22 19.81 1.17
CA GLN A 98 -25.24 18.35 1.10
C GLN A 98 -24.44 17.85 -0.12
N ALA A 99 -24.68 18.44 -1.28
CA ALA A 99 -23.92 18.11 -2.50
C ALA A 99 -22.43 18.40 -2.34
N ALA A 100 -22.06 19.54 -1.72
CA ALA A 100 -20.66 19.92 -1.48
C ALA A 100 -19.93 18.91 -0.58
N VAL A 101 -20.61 18.33 0.43
CA VAL A 101 -20.01 17.26 1.26
C VAL A 101 -19.73 16.03 0.43
N VAL A 102 -20.69 15.57 -0.38
CA VAL A 102 -20.51 14.37 -1.21
C VAL A 102 -19.43 14.59 -2.28
N ASP A 103 -19.36 15.78 -2.87
CA ASP A 103 -18.32 16.13 -3.84
C ASP A 103 -16.92 16.13 -3.18
N ALA A 104 -16.79 16.67 -1.96
CA ALA A 104 -15.55 16.64 -1.20
C ALA A 104 -15.14 15.18 -0.80
N GLU A 105 -16.09 14.34 -0.42
CA GLU A 105 -15.86 12.92 -0.13
C GLU A 105 -15.40 12.14 -1.37
N GLN A 106 -15.91 12.46 -2.55
CA GLN A 106 -15.47 11.87 -3.80
C GLN A 106 -14.01 12.26 -4.12
N ASP A 107 -13.70 13.55 -4.00
CA ASP A 107 -12.34 14.05 -4.20
C ASP A 107 -11.35 13.39 -3.23
N GLN A 108 -11.74 13.29 -1.96
CA GLN A 108 -10.95 12.61 -0.92
C GLN A 108 -10.72 11.14 -1.28
N TYR A 109 -11.76 10.43 -1.69
CA TYR A 109 -11.67 9.02 -2.07
C TYR A 109 -10.69 8.79 -3.23
N GLY A 110 -10.77 9.63 -4.28
CA GLY A 110 -9.87 9.53 -5.43
C GLY A 110 -8.38 9.63 -5.05
N VAL A 111 -8.03 10.62 -4.21
CA VAL A 111 -6.63 10.79 -3.77
C VAL A 111 -6.20 9.75 -2.72
N ALA A 112 -7.13 9.25 -1.90
CA ALA A 112 -6.86 8.19 -0.94
C ALA A 112 -6.44 6.88 -1.62
N LEU A 113 -6.99 6.57 -2.80
CA LEU A 113 -6.56 5.42 -3.61
C LEU A 113 -5.10 5.56 -4.06
N ALA A 114 -4.68 6.76 -4.49
CA ALA A 114 -3.29 7.00 -4.89
C ALA A 114 -2.33 6.85 -3.69
N ALA A 115 -2.71 7.37 -2.53
CA ALA A 115 -1.94 7.20 -1.29
C ALA A 115 -1.85 5.72 -0.87
N ALA A 116 -2.95 4.98 -0.97
CA ALA A 116 -2.97 3.54 -0.69
C ALA A 116 -2.09 2.75 -1.67
N LYS A 117 -2.10 3.09 -2.96
CA LYS A 117 -1.24 2.46 -3.97
C LYS A 117 0.24 2.74 -3.70
N LEU A 118 0.59 3.97 -3.30
CA LEU A 118 1.95 4.31 -2.91
C LEU A 118 2.43 3.50 -1.69
N ARG A 119 1.57 3.26 -0.70
CA ARG A 119 1.90 2.40 0.45
C ARG A 119 2.20 0.97 0.00
N ILE A 120 1.38 0.40 -0.89
CA ILE A 120 1.64 -0.94 -1.46
C ILE A 120 2.94 -0.95 -2.27
N ALA A 121 3.26 0.13 -2.99
CA ALA A 121 4.54 0.25 -3.68
C ALA A 121 5.73 0.16 -2.70
N GLY A 122 5.62 0.79 -1.52
CA GLY A 122 6.61 0.67 -0.45
C GLY A 122 6.78 -0.77 0.05
N GLU A 123 5.67 -1.47 0.31
CA GLU A 123 5.69 -2.88 0.74
C GLU A 123 6.32 -3.80 -0.33
N VAL A 124 6.02 -3.57 -1.62
CA VAL A 124 6.62 -4.32 -2.74
C VAL A 124 8.11 -4.03 -2.87
N ARG A 125 8.54 -2.77 -2.74
CA ARG A 125 9.96 -2.38 -2.75
C ARG A 125 10.74 -3.10 -1.66
N GLU A 126 10.25 -3.06 -0.41
CA GLU A 126 10.92 -3.73 0.71
C GLU A 126 11.03 -5.24 0.48
N ALA A 127 9.94 -5.91 0.09
CA ALA A 127 9.96 -7.34 -0.20
C ALA A 127 10.90 -7.70 -1.37
N TYR A 128 10.95 -6.86 -2.41
CA TYR A 128 11.87 -7.02 -3.54
C TYR A 128 13.34 -6.94 -3.10
N TRP A 129 13.70 -5.90 -2.32
CA TRP A 129 15.07 -5.70 -1.90
C TRP A 129 15.54 -6.75 -0.88
N GLU A 130 14.65 -7.19 0.04
CA GLU A 130 14.93 -8.32 0.92
C GLU A 130 15.26 -9.60 0.12
N ALA A 131 14.46 -9.89 -0.91
CA ALA A 131 14.68 -11.05 -1.75
C ALA A 131 15.97 -10.94 -2.57
N ARG A 132 16.27 -9.76 -3.14
CA ARG A 132 17.52 -9.51 -3.89
C ARG A 132 18.77 -9.65 -3.03
N LEU A 133 18.76 -9.12 -1.81
CA LEU A 133 19.84 -9.28 -0.85
C LEU A 133 20.03 -10.76 -0.47
N ALA A 134 18.95 -11.47 -0.22
CA ALA A 134 19.02 -12.89 0.11
C ALA A 134 19.49 -13.76 -1.07
N GLU A 135 19.13 -13.47 -2.33
CA GLU A 135 19.68 -14.12 -3.52
C GLU A 135 21.19 -13.87 -3.66
N ASN A 136 21.62 -12.63 -3.42
CA ASN A 136 23.04 -12.29 -3.42
C ASN A 136 23.83 -13.07 -2.36
N ASP A 137 23.29 -13.17 -1.15
CA ASP A 137 23.91 -13.96 -0.08
C ASP A 137 24.07 -15.44 -0.47
N VAL A 138 23.08 -16.03 -1.16
CA VAL A 138 23.18 -17.41 -1.67
C VAL A 138 24.29 -17.53 -2.72
N ALA A 139 24.40 -16.57 -3.64
CA ALA A 139 25.42 -16.59 -4.68
C ALA A 139 26.83 -16.50 -4.08
N LEU A 140 27.02 -15.63 -3.08
CA LEU A 140 28.31 -15.50 -2.38
C LEU A 140 28.62 -16.73 -1.53
N ALA A 141 27.65 -17.26 -0.78
CA ALA A 141 27.85 -18.46 0.02
C ALA A 141 28.18 -19.70 -0.85
N ARG A 142 27.60 -19.80 -2.07
CA ARG A 142 27.93 -20.85 -3.03
C ARG A 142 29.40 -20.74 -3.47
N ARG A 143 29.87 -19.55 -3.87
CA ARG A 143 31.28 -19.31 -4.21
C ARG A 143 32.23 -19.67 -3.07
N LYS A 144 31.85 -19.29 -1.82
CA LYS A 144 32.64 -19.65 -0.64
C LYS A 144 32.75 -21.15 -0.46
N VAL A 145 31.69 -21.93 -0.68
CA VAL A 145 31.75 -23.39 -0.63
C VAL A 145 32.67 -23.95 -1.71
N GLU A 146 32.62 -23.45 -2.94
CA GLU A 146 33.46 -23.89 -4.05
C GLU A 146 34.95 -23.65 -3.76
N GLU A 147 35.31 -22.45 -3.28
CA GLU A 147 36.70 -22.09 -2.94
C GLU A 147 37.23 -22.86 -1.72
N THR A 148 36.43 -23.01 -0.67
CA THR A 148 36.82 -23.75 0.54
C THR A 148 36.94 -25.25 0.27
N ALA A 149 36.10 -25.84 -0.59
CA ALA A 149 36.19 -27.22 -1.00
C ALA A 149 37.47 -27.47 -1.83
N ALA A 150 37.81 -26.55 -2.75
CA ALA A 150 39.06 -26.64 -3.53
C ALA A 150 40.30 -26.59 -2.61
N LEU A 151 40.29 -25.67 -1.62
CA LEU A 151 41.37 -25.56 -0.64
C LEU A 151 41.48 -26.83 0.23
N ALA A 152 40.35 -27.35 0.74
CA ALA A 152 40.36 -28.58 1.55
C ALA A 152 40.90 -29.80 0.75
N SER A 153 40.56 -29.90 -0.55
CA SER A 153 41.07 -30.94 -1.44
C SER A 153 42.58 -30.81 -1.67
N ASP A 154 43.12 -29.59 -1.82
CA ASP A 154 44.54 -29.34 -1.96
C ASP A 154 45.32 -29.71 -0.70
N VAL A 155 44.84 -29.27 0.46
CA VAL A 155 45.41 -29.58 1.79
C VAL A 155 45.43 -31.10 2.04
N GLU A 156 44.32 -31.80 1.69
CA GLU A 156 44.26 -33.27 1.83
C GLU A 156 45.26 -34.00 0.96
N ARG A 157 45.50 -33.53 -0.29
CA ARG A 157 46.53 -34.09 -1.16
C ARG A 157 47.94 -33.91 -0.58
N ARG A 158 48.28 -32.73 -0.07
CA ARG A 158 49.56 -32.43 0.59
C ARG A 158 49.74 -33.20 1.88
N PHE A 159 48.68 -33.39 2.67
CA PHE A 159 48.72 -34.25 3.85
C PHE A 159 49.05 -35.69 3.47
N LYS A 160 48.44 -36.26 2.43
CA LYS A 160 48.75 -37.61 1.94
C LYS A 160 50.17 -37.76 1.38
N ALA A 161 50.73 -36.66 0.86
CA ALA A 161 52.13 -36.61 0.41
C ALA A 161 53.11 -36.44 1.57
N GLY A 162 52.68 -36.15 2.79
CA GLY A 162 53.52 -35.92 3.95
C GLY A 162 53.96 -34.47 4.16
N ASP A 163 53.50 -33.55 3.32
CA ASP A 163 53.91 -32.13 3.34
C ASP A 163 53.18 -31.30 4.43
N LEU A 164 52.02 -31.78 4.88
CA LEU A 164 51.19 -31.08 5.88
C LEU A 164 50.75 -32.02 7.01
N ALA A 165 50.42 -31.44 8.17
CA ALA A 165 49.95 -32.20 9.33
C ALA A 165 48.45 -32.56 9.21
N ARG A 166 48.02 -33.59 9.96
CA ARG A 166 46.61 -33.96 10.02
C ARG A 166 45.72 -32.85 10.59
N ILE A 167 46.25 -31.99 11.46
CA ILE A 167 45.55 -30.83 12.00
C ILE A 167 45.17 -29.86 10.89
N ASP A 168 46.02 -29.64 9.89
CA ASP A 168 45.74 -28.77 8.75
C ASP A 168 44.59 -29.31 7.89
N SER A 169 44.58 -30.62 7.62
CA SER A 169 43.46 -31.26 6.91
C SER A 169 42.14 -31.12 7.68
N ASN A 170 42.15 -31.31 9.01
CA ASN A 170 40.96 -31.17 9.82
C ASN A 170 40.46 -29.72 9.84
N GLN A 171 41.34 -28.72 9.91
CA GLN A 171 41.00 -27.29 9.86
C GLN A 171 40.36 -26.90 8.53
N ALA A 172 40.98 -27.31 7.37
CA ALA A 172 40.44 -27.01 6.06
C ALA A 172 39.05 -27.63 5.85
N ARG A 173 38.83 -28.87 6.28
CA ARG A 173 37.54 -29.56 6.25
C ARG A 173 36.52 -28.89 7.18
N GLY A 174 36.92 -28.38 8.36
CA GLY A 174 36.07 -27.65 9.27
C GLY A 174 35.55 -26.34 8.66
N VAL A 175 36.44 -25.59 7.97
CA VAL A 175 36.05 -24.37 7.23
C VAL A 175 35.10 -24.68 6.08
N GLU A 176 35.33 -25.75 5.31
CA GLU A 176 34.43 -26.21 4.25
C GLU A 176 33.03 -26.57 4.81
N ALA A 177 32.96 -27.33 5.92
CA ALA A 177 31.70 -27.71 6.56
C ALA A 177 30.93 -26.48 7.05
N GLY A 178 31.64 -25.50 7.64
CA GLY A 178 31.03 -24.21 8.02
C GLY A 178 30.48 -23.43 6.83
N ALA A 179 31.20 -23.42 5.70
CA ALA A 179 30.71 -22.76 4.48
C ALA A 179 29.44 -23.44 3.91
N ARG A 180 29.37 -24.78 3.93
CA ARG A 180 28.20 -25.55 3.51
C ARG A 180 26.97 -25.26 4.43
N ALA A 181 27.18 -25.16 5.75
CA ALA A 181 26.16 -24.81 6.68
C ALA A 181 25.62 -23.39 6.39
N ALA A 182 26.51 -22.41 6.20
CA ALA A 182 26.14 -21.03 5.85
C ALA A 182 25.35 -20.93 4.53
N LEU A 183 25.71 -21.73 3.51
CA LEU A 183 24.97 -21.83 2.25
C LEU A 183 23.54 -22.35 2.49
N THR A 184 23.38 -23.36 3.34
CA THR A 184 22.07 -23.93 3.65
C THR A 184 21.18 -22.88 4.34
N GLU A 185 21.71 -22.13 5.30
CA GLU A 185 21.01 -21.04 5.96
C GLU A 185 20.64 -19.92 4.97
N ALA A 186 21.56 -19.52 4.09
CA ALA A 186 21.31 -18.50 3.07
C ALA A 186 20.17 -18.92 2.13
N ARG A 187 20.11 -20.20 1.70
CA ARG A 187 19.02 -20.74 0.89
C ARG A 187 17.66 -20.66 1.60
N VAL A 188 17.62 -20.96 2.90
CA VAL A 188 16.37 -20.84 3.67
C VAL A 188 15.90 -19.37 3.76
N ARG A 189 16.84 -18.43 3.99
CA ARG A 189 16.50 -16.99 4.00
C ARG A 189 15.99 -16.54 2.63
N SER A 190 16.67 -16.89 1.55
CA SER A 190 16.26 -16.56 0.18
C SER A 190 14.88 -17.12 -0.16
N TYR A 191 14.63 -18.38 0.18
CA TYR A 191 13.31 -19.00 -0.03
C TYR A 191 12.20 -18.23 0.69
N LYS A 192 12.40 -17.87 1.98
CA LYS A 192 11.41 -17.11 2.75
C LYS A 192 11.15 -15.72 2.14
N ALA A 193 12.19 -15.00 1.74
CA ALA A 193 12.07 -13.67 1.14
C ALA A 193 11.37 -13.72 -0.22
N LEU A 194 11.70 -14.68 -1.09
CA LEU A 194 11.02 -14.90 -2.36
C LEU A 194 9.53 -15.24 -2.18
N ARG A 195 9.19 -16.08 -1.20
CA ARG A 195 7.80 -16.40 -0.88
C ARG A 195 7.03 -15.19 -0.34
N SER A 196 7.67 -14.30 0.41
CA SER A 196 7.06 -13.05 0.86
C SER A 196 6.72 -12.14 -0.31
N PHE A 197 7.66 -11.98 -1.26
CA PHE A 197 7.44 -11.22 -2.49
C PHE A 197 6.34 -11.84 -3.36
N GLU A 198 6.38 -13.15 -3.60
CA GLU A 198 5.34 -13.87 -4.36
C GLU A 198 3.96 -13.75 -3.73
N ARG A 199 3.85 -13.87 -2.42
CA ARG A 199 2.57 -13.69 -1.70
C ARG A 199 1.97 -12.32 -1.93
N LEU A 200 2.79 -11.27 -1.96
CA LEU A 200 2.36 -9.90 -2.14
C LEU A 200 1.98 -9.61 -3.60
N THR A 201 2.82 -10.02 -4.55
CA THR A 201 2.71 -9.66 -5.97
C THR A 201 2.04 -10.72 -6.84
N GLY A 202 2.12 -12.00 -6.42
CA GLY A 202 1.74 -13.14 -7.26
C GLY A 202 2.79 -13.52 -8.29
N MET A 203 4.01 -12.92 -8.24
CA MET A 203 5.11 -13.20 -9.17
C MET A 203 6.07 -14.21 -8.55
N ALA A 204 6.37 -15.28 -9.28
CA ALA A 204 7.28 -16.34 -8.81
C ALA A 204 8.77 -15.96 -8.94
N ALA A 205 9.10 -14.98 -9.79
CA ALA A 205 10.45 -14.49 -10.02
C ALA A 205 10.55 -13.00 -9.73
N LEU A 206 11.75 -12.55 -9.33
CA LEU A 206 12.00 -11.13 -9.12
C LEU A 206 12.12 -10.40 -10.46
N PRO A 207 11.48 -9.22 -10.59
CA PRO A 207 11.63 -8.39 -11.77
C PRO A 207 13.08 -7.90 -11.93
N SER A 208 13.46 -7.61 -13.18
CA SER A 208 14.76 -7.03 -13.50
C SER A 208 14.71 -5.51 -13.47
N GLY A 209 15.84 -4.88 -13.14
CA GLY A 209 16.04 -3.44 -13.20
C GLY A 209 16.10 -2.78 -11.82
N ALA A 210 16.91 -1.73 -11.74
CA ALA A 210 17.02 -0.86 -10.57
C ALA A 210 16.29 0.45 -10.85
N GLU A 211 15.65 1.01 -9.83
CA GLU A 211 15.06 2.33 -9.93
C GLU A 211 16.15 3.41 -10.03
N LYS A 212 15.89 4.45 -10.83
CA LYS A 212 16.74 5.64 -10.85
C LYS A 212 16.24 6.64 -9.81
N ALA A 213 17.15 7.41 -9.25
CA ALA A 213 16.77 8.53 -8.38
C ALA A 213 15.95 9.55 -9.19
N GLU A 214 14.75 9.83 -8.72
CA GLU A 214 13.91 10.87 -9.30
C GLU A 214 14.31 12.24 -8.75
N ALA A 215 14.21 13.28 -9.59
CA ALA A 215 14.44 14.67 -9.17
C ALA A 215 13.31 15.07 -8.20
N GLY A 216 13.69 15.70 -7.09
CA GLY A 216 12.85 15.89 -5.91
C GLY A 216 11.47 16.48 -6.21
N ALA A 217 10.43 15.73 -5.87
CA ALA A 217 9.08 16.24 -5.74
C ALA A 217 8.97 17.12 -4.49
N ALA A 218 8.17 18.19 -4.56
CA ALA A 218 7.86 18.99 -3.37
C ALA A 218 7.01 18.17 -2.40
N VAL A 219 7.21 18.32 -1.10
CA VAL A 219 6.43 17.62 -0.05
C VAL A 219 4.92 17.80 -0.26
N ASP A 220 4.51 18.99 -0.69
CA ASP A 220 3.09 19.36 -0.81
C ASP A 220 2.33 18.56 -1.89
N ILE A 221 3.02 17.91 -2.84
CA ILE A 221 2.39 17.05 -3.85
C ILE A 221 2.46 15.55 -3.49
N HIS A 222 3.01 15.20 -2.32
CA HIS A 222 3.08 13.82 -1.88
C HIS A 222 1.67 13.22 -1.74
N PRO A 223 1.36 12.04 -2.34
CA PRO A 223 -0.01 11.49 -2.39
C PRO A 223 -0.67 11.36 -1.02
N GLN A 224 0.08 11.00 0.01
CA GLN A 224 -0.43 10.87 1.37
C GLN A 224 -0.82 12.24 1.95
N LEU A 225 -0.01 13.29 1.72
CA LEU A 225 -0.31 14.63 2.18
C LEU A 225 -1.50 15.23 1.45
N VAL A 226 -1.59 15.03 0.12
CA VAL A 226 -2.74 15.44 -0.67
C VAL A 226 -4.03 14.75 -0.18
N SER A 227 -3.96 13.48 0.20
CA SER A 227 -5.10 12.75 0.79
C SER A 227 -5.58 13.39 2.09
N LEU A 228 -4.67 13.76 3.00
CA LEU A 228 -5.03 14.45 4.24
C LEU A 228 -5.52 15.88 4.00
N GLN A 229 -5.00 16.59 3.01
CA GLN A 229 -5.52 17.89 2.62
C GLN A 229 -6.97 17.80 2.14
N ARG A 230 -7.34 16.75 1.38
CA ARG A 230 -8.73 16.51 0.98
C ARG A 230 -9.60 16.09 2.16
N ALA A 231 -9.05 15.37 3.15
CA ALA A 231 -9.76 15.08 4.39
C ALA A 231 -10.11 16.37 5.16
N VAL A 232 -9.21 17.33 5.25
CA VAL A 232 -9.48 18.66 5.81
C VAL A 232 -10.62 19.35 5.04
N ALA A 233 -10.57 19.36 3.70
CA ALA A 233 -11.63 19.96 2.89
C ALA A 233 -13.00 19.29 3.11
N THR A 234 -13.03 17.95 3.27
CA THR A 234 -14.24 17.21 3.60
C THR A 234 -14.77 17.59 4.98
N ALA A 235 -13.92 17.69 5.99
CA ALA A 235 -14.30 18.12 7.34
C ALA A 235 -14.83 19.57 7.35
N GLN A 236 -14.24 20.47 6.58
CA GLN A 236 -14.75 21.85 6.39
C GLN A 236 -16.15 21.86 5.76
N ALA A 237 -16.37 21.04 4.72
CA ALA A 237 -17.70 20.93 4.09
C ALA A 237 -18.75 20.38 5.08
N LYS A 238 -18.39 19.37 5.87
CA LYS A 238 -19.27 18.82 6.93
C LYS A 238 -19.59 19.86 8.02
N LEU A 239 -18.62 20.64 8.47
CA LEU A 239 -18.82 21.70 9.43
C LEU A 239 -19.77 22.78 8.87
N ALA A 240 -19.54 23.21 7.63
CA ALA A 240 -20.41 24.18 6.96
C ALA A 240 -21.85 23.66 6.80
N GLN A 241 -22.03 22.37 6.55
CA GLN A 241 -23.34 21.72 6.51
C GLN A 241 -23.98 21.69 7.92
N ALA A 242 -23.24 21.27 8.95
CA ALA A 242 -23.72 21.19 10.33
C ALA A 242 -24.16 22.57 10.88
N GLN A 243 -23.41 23.62 10.56
CA GLN A 243 -23.75 25.01 10.93
C GLN A 243 -24.98 25.53 10.21
N HIS A 244 -25.27 25.04 8.99
CA HIS A 244 -26.40 25.45 8.20
C HIS A 244 -27.68 24.71 8.60
N LYS A 245 -27.64 23.41 8.81
CA LYS A 245 -28.78 22.55 9.15
C LYS A 245 -29.16 22.72 10.62
N LYS A 246 -29.77 23.87 10.96
CA LYS A 246 -30.14 24.21 12.36
C LYS A 246 -31.43 23.51 12.84
N ARG A 247 -32.22 22.94 11.95
CA ARG A 247 -33.52 22.27 12.24
C ARG A 247 -33.73 21.13 11.25
N ASP A 248 -34.68 20.26 11.56
CA ASP A 248 -35.12 19.21 10.64
C ASP A 248 -35.91 19.84 9.47
N ASN A 249 -36.08 19.10 8.39
CA ASN A 249 -36.72 19.59 7.19
C ASN A 249 -38.21 19.83 7.41
N PRO A 250 -38.79 20.92 6.89
CA PRO A 250 -40.23 21.13 6.89
C PRO A 250 -40.92 20.06 6.07
N GLU A 251 -42.17 19.73 6.42
CA GLU A 251 -42.99 18.79 5.67
C GLU A 251 -44.28 19.49 5.21
N LEU A 252 -44.62 19.33 3.93
CA LEU A 252 -45.93 19.68 3.39
C LEU A 252 -46.78 18.41 3.33
N GLU A 253 -47.87 18.38 4.08
CA GLU A 253 -48.78 17.25 4.15
C GLU A 253 -50.06 17.57 3.41
N LEU A 254 -50.44 16.73 2.44
CA LEU A 254 -51.67 16.81 1.68
C LEU A 254 -52.52 15.61 2.07
N GLY A 255 -53.67 15.87 2.70
CA GLY A 255 -54.56 14.84 3.20
C GLY A 255 -55.97 14.91 2.61
N MET A 256 -56.63 13.77 2.56
CA MET A 256 -58.03 13.61 2.31
C MET A 256 -58.65 12.81 3.44
N ARG A 257 -59.73 13.33 4.03
CA ARG A 257 -60.50 12.67 5.07
C ARG A 257 -61.90 12.40 4.53
N ARG A 258 -62.39 11.19 4.76
CA ARG A 258 -63.75 10.78 4.49
C ARG A 258 -64.34 10.24 5.80
N GLU A 259 -65.34 10.94 6.34
CA GLU A 259 -65.89 10.59 7.65
C GLU A 259 -67.44 10.60 7.65
N ARG A 260 -68.02 9.83 8.55
CA ARG A 260 -69.42 9.89 8.98
C ARG A 260 -69.48 9.63 10.47
N GLY A 261 -70.43 10.26 11.14
CA GLY A 261 -70.60 10.15 12.61
C GLY A 261 -71.53 9.00 13.05
N ALA A 262 -72.48 8.62 12.22
CA ALA A 262 -73.47 7.57 12.51
C ALA A 262 -73.89 6.81 11.25
N PHE A 263 -74.61 5.68 11.38
CA PHE A 263 -75.08 4.87 10.26
C PHE A 263 -76.04 5.60 9.32
N ASP A 264 -76.81 6.55 9.83
CA ASP A 264 -77.81 7.35 9.09
C ASP A 264 -77.19 8.60 8.45
N GLU A 265 -75.93 8.91 8.73
CA GLU A 265 -75.28 10.08 8.16
C GLU A 265 -74.56 9.75 6.84
N ARG A 266 -74.56 10.76 5.96
CA ARG A 266 -73.80 10.70 4.73
C ARG A 266 -72.30 10.93 4.98
N TYR A 267 -71.44 10.24 4.25
CA TYR A 267 -70.03 10.54 4.29
C TYR A 267 -69.73 11.98 3.86
N GLN A 268 -68.95 12.65 4.64
CA GLN A 268 -68.40 13.96 4.31
C GLN A 268 -66.95 13.79 3.88
N ASN A 269 -66.55 14.53 2.86
CA ASN A 269 -65.16 14.53 2.38
C ASN A 269 -64.54 15.90 2.69
N ALA A 270 -63.33 15.88 3.25
CA ALA A 270 -62.55 17.08 3.53
C ALA A 270 -61.14 16.94 2.94
N LEU A 271 -60.63 18.01 2.34
CA LEU A 271 -59.25 18.14 1.94
C LEU A 271 -58.48 18.87 3.04
N MET A 272 -57.29 18.36 3.38
CA MET A 272 -56.44 18.96 4.40
C MET A 272 -55.07 19.30 3.80
N VAL A 273 -54.59 20.51 4.09
CA VAL A 273 -53.26 20.94 3.82
C VAL A 273 -52.62 21.30 5.16
N ARG A 274 -51.59 20.58 5.55
CA ARG A 274 -50.82 20.86 6.76
C ARG A 274 -49.37 21.20 6.40
N PHE A 275 -48.80 22.10 7.17
CA PHE A 275 -47.41 22.46 7.07
C PHE A 275 -46.76 22.25 8.45
N LYS A 276 -45.86 21.23 8.51
CA LYS A 276 -45.11 20.92 9.72
C LYS A 276 -43.76 21.63 9.65
N LEU A 277 -43.53 22.57 10.57
CA LEU A 277 -42.32 23.34 10.67
C LEU A 277 -41.60 22.97 11.97
N PRO A 278 -40.55 22.14 11.94
CA PRO A 278 -39.77 21.82 13.12
C PRO A 278 -39.02 23.05 13.63
N PHE A 279 -39.07 23.31 14.92
CA PHE A 279 -38.24 24.31 15.58
C PHE A 279 -37.05 23.64 16.22
N ALA A 280 -35.88 24.25 16.06
CA ALA A 280 -34.67 23.76 16.67
C ALA A 280 -34.29 24.60 17.88
N THR A 281 -33.65 23.96 18.87
CA THR A 281 -32.99 24.62 19.98
C THR A 281 -31.50 24.53 19.83
N ASP A 282 -30.75 25.53 20.30
CA ASP A 282 -29.27 25.49 20.27
C ASP A 282 -28.72 24.26 21.00
N ALA A 283 -29.38 23.86 22.11
CA ALA A 283 -28.98 22.64 22.84
C ALA A 283 -29.01 21.38 21.98
N ARG A 284 -29.94 21.28 21.00
CA ARG A 284 -30.05 20.13 20.10
C ARG A 284 -29.06 20.18 18.91
N ASN A 285 -28.73 21.38 18.44
CA ASN A 285 -27.84 21.57 17.29
C ASN A 285 -26.37 21.64 17.68
N ARG A 286 -26.06 22.19 18.86
CA ARG A 286 -24.69 22.37 19.36
C ARG A 286 -23.83 21.09 19.32
N PRO A 287 -24.31 19.90 19.75
CA PRO A 287 -23.52 18.67 19.67
C PRO A 287 -23.07 18.34 18.25
N ARG A 288 -23.92 18.51 17.24
CA ARG A 288 -23.61 18.25 15.83
C ARG A 288 -22.54 19.21 15.28
N VAL A 289 -22.66 20.48 15.59
CA VAL A 289 -21.72 21.51 15.17
C VAL A 289 -20.35 21.32 15.88
N THR A 290 -20.37 21.03 17.18
CA THR A 290 -19.13 20.80 17.94
C THR A 290 -18.43 19.52 17.51
N ALA A 291 -19.16 18.43 17.18
CA ALA A 291 -18.59 17.21 16.63
C ALA A 291 -17.91 17.48 15.27
N ALA A 292 -18.59 18.17 14.34
CA ALA A 292 -17.99 18.52 13.05
C ALA A 292 -16.79 19.49 13.19
N SER A 293 -16.83 20.39 14.19
CA SER A 293 -15.68 21.24 14.51
C SER A 293 -14.49 20.43 15.05
N ALA A 294 -14.74 19.44 15.91
CA ALA A 294 -13.70 18.54 16.40
C ALA A 294 -13.07 17.72 15.26
N GLU A 295 -13.90 17.16 14.36
CA GLU A 295 -13.39 16.46 13.16
C GLU A 295 -12.47 17.34 12.30
N LEU A 296 -12.80 18.63 12.15
CA LEU A 296 -11.96 19.57 11.41
C LEU A 296 -10.63 19.80 12.12
N VAL A 297 -10.63 20.06 13.42
CA VAL A 297 -9.40 20.28 14.21
C VAL A 297 -8.49 19.02 14.16
N GLU A 298 -9.09 17.82 14.27
CA GLU A 298 -8.36 16.56 14.17
C GLU A 298 -7.74 16.38 12.76
N ALA A 299 -8.49 16.68 11.70
CA ALA A 299 -8.00 16.58 10.33
C ALA A 299 -6.86 17.59 10.05
N GLU A 300 -6.96 18.84 10.53
CA GLU A 300 -5.90 19.85 10.41
C GLU A 300 -4.65 19.46 11.20
N ALA A 301 -4.80 18.94 12.40
CA ALA A 301 -3.69 18.45 13.22
C ALA A 301 -2.99 17.25 12.55
N ALA A 302 -3.76 16.29 12.01
CA ALA A 302 -3.22 15.15 11.27
C ALA A 302 -2.44 15.58 10.02
N TYR A 303 -2.97 16.56 9.26
CA TYR A 303 -2.27 17.13 8.10
C TYR A 303 -0.94 17.79 8.52
N GLY A 304 -0.94 18.61 9.57
CA GLY A 304 0.25 19.30 10.05
C GLY A 304 1.33 18.33 10.54
N LEU A 305 0.93 17.32 11.31
CA LEU A 305 1.83 16.27 11.82
C LEU A 305 2.46 15.47 10.67
N GLU A 306 1.63 15.04 9.71
CA GLU A 306 2.11 14.25 8.58
C GLU A 306 3.04 15.05 7.67
N ARG A 307 2.76 16.33 7.45
CA ARG A 307 3.65 17.22 6.68
C ARG A 307 5.05 17.30 7.31
N ALA A 308 5.11 17.46 8.63
CA ALA A 308 6.38 17.50 9.36
C ALA A 308 7.11 16.16 9.30
N ARG A 309 6.37 15.04 9.44
CA ARG A 309 6.90 13.67 9.34
C ARG A 309 7.51 13.40 7.96
N LEU A 310 6.78 13.70 6.89
CA LEU A 310 7.24 13.49 5.51
C LEU A 310 8.46 14.35 5.18
N ALA A 311 8.50 15.60 5.64
CA ALA A 311 9.66 16.45 5.45
C ALA A 311 10.93 15.86 6.09
N ALA A 312 10.82 15.36 7.32
CA ALA A 312 11.92 14.71 8.02
C ALA A 312 12.32 13.37 7.36
N GLU A 313 11.35 12.58 6.90
CA GLU A 313 11.58 11.30 6.22
C GLU A 313 12.30 11.51 4.88
N ILE A 314 11.92 12.52 4.10
CA ILE A 314 12.61 12.86 2.84
C ILE A 314 14.05 13.29 3.10
N ASP A 315 14.30 14.13 4.12
CA ASP A 315 15.66 14.56 4.47
C ASP A 315 16.51 13.38 4.91
N ALA A 316 15.98 12.51 5.76
CA ALA A 316 16.66 11.29 6.22
C ALA A 316 16.98 10.35 5.03
N ALA A 317 16.01 10.12 4.14
CA ALA A 317 16.21 9.26 2.97
C ALA A 317 17.25 9.81 1.98
N ARG A 318 17.33 11.13 1.81
CA ARG A 318 18.38 11.77 1.01
C ARG A 318 19.76 11.50 1.59
N ARG A 319 19.93 11.71 2.89
CA ARG A 319 21.20 11.44 3.58
C ARG A 319 21.56 9.96 3.53
N GLU A 320 20.58 9.06 3.76
CA GLU A 320 20.81 7.62 3.63
C GLU A 320 21.33 7.26 2.24
N ALA A 321 20.76 7.80 1.17
CA ALA A 321 21.20 7.54 -0.19
C ALA A 321 22.61 8.09 -0.50
N GLU A 322 22.99 9.23 0.06
CA GLU A 322 24.33 9.83 -0.07
C GLU A 322 25.37 9.00 0.70
N GLU A 323 25.08 8.68 1.95
CA GLU A 323 25.99 7.91 2.81
C GLU A 323 26.14 6.47 2.34
N ALA A 324 25.08 5.83 1.84
CA ALA A 324 25.16 4.48 1.26
C ALA A 324 26.16 4.41 0.09
N ARG A 325 26.22 5.41 -0.77
CA ARG A 325 27.22 5.51 -1.84
C ARG A 325 28.63 5.72 -1.29
N THR A 326 28.77 6.43 -0.18
CA THR A 326 30.06 6.63 0.47
C THR A 326 30.57 5.34 1.09
N VAL A 327 29.68 4.60 1.78
CA VAL A 327 29.98 3.25 2.31
C VAL A 327 30.39 2.30 1.16
N GLU A 328 29.66 2.28 0.05
CA GLU A 328 29.99 1.45 -1.11
C GLU A 328 31.43 1.68 -1.57
N ARG A 329 31.85 2.92 -1.75
CA ARG A 329 33.22 3.28 -2.17
C ARG A 329 34.30 2.83 -1.15
N LEU A 330 34.02 2.96 0.14
CA LEU A 330 34.95 2.57 1.20
C LEU A 330 35.12 1.06 1.26
N VAL A 331 34.03 0.30 1.19
CA VAL A 331 34.10 -1.18 1.22
C VAL A 331 34.65 -1.76 -0.09
N GLU A 332 34.47 -1.09 -1.24
CA GLU A 332 35.16 -1.42 -2.49
C GLU A 332 36.67 -1.29 -2.35
N SER A 333 37.15 -0.22 -1.73
CA SER A 333 38.59 -0.06 -1.46
C SER A 333 39.12 -1.16 -0.53
N ARG A 334 38.34 -1.49 0.54
CA ARG A 334 38.66 -2.61 1.44
C ARG A 334 38.76 -3.93 0.69
N LEU A 335 37.85 -4.23 -0.23
CA LEU A 335 37.87 -5.46 -1.02
C LEU A 335 39.12 -5.53 -1.89
N ARG A 336 39.49 -4.45 -2.58
CA ARG A 336 40.71 -4.41 -3.42
C ARG A 336 41.97 -4.74 -2.61
N LEU A 337 42.12 -4.16 -1.40
CA LEU A 337 43.25 -4.43 -0.50
C LEU A 337 43.23 -5.88 0.00
N ALA A 338 42.07 -6.40 0.38
CA ALA A 338 41.95 -7.80 0.80
C ALA A 338 42.30 -8.80 -0.32
N GLU A 339 41.89 -8.52 -1.56
CA GLU A 339 42.26 -9.33 -2.73
C GLU A 339 43.73 -9.28 -3.06
N GLU A 340 44.39 -8.13 -2.92
CA GLU A 340 45.83 -7.98 -3.09
C GLU A 340 46.59 -8.79 -2.02
N THR A 341 46.23 -8.64 -0.76
CA THR A 341 46.79 -9.38 0.38
C THR A 341 46.64 -10.89 0.17
N ARG A 342 45.43 -11.34 -0.25
CA ARG A 342 45.20 -12.75 -0.56
C ARG A 342 46.12 -13.26 -1.65
N ARG A 343 46.32 -12.50 -2.74
CA ARG A 343 47.22 -12.90 -3.84
C ARG A 343 48.68 -13.06 -3.39
N LEU A 344 49.18 -12.12 -2.56
CA LEU A 344 50.54 -12.18 -2.03
C LEU A 344 50.71 -13.38 -1.10
N GLN A 345 49.81 -13.59 -0.17
CA GLN A 345 49.89 -14.70 0.78
C GLN A 345 49.65 -16.08 0.14
N ALA A 346 48.82 -16.16 -0.91
CA ALA A 346 48.66 -17.39 -1.66
C ALA A 346 49.99 -17.84 -2.33
N ARG A 347 50.81 -16.88 -2.81
CA ARG A 347 52.14 -17.15 -3.34
C ARG A 347 53.10 -17.62 -2.26
N ALA A 348 53.14 -16.93 -1.10
CA ALA A 348 54.01 -17.32 0.01
C ALA A 348 53.66 -18.74 0.55
N PHE A 349 52.36 -19.07 0.64
CA PHE A 349 51.91 -20.41 1.03
C PHE A 349 52.33 -21.48 0.01
N ALA A 350 52.27 -21.16 -1.29
CA ALA A 350 52.71 -22.10 -2.34
C ALA A 350 54.23 -22.39 -2.27
N LEU A 351 55.04 -21.41 -1.82
CA LEU A 351 56.48 -21.54 -1.61
C LEU A 351 56.84 -22.17 -0.25
N GLY A 352 55.86 -22.45 0.63
CA GLY A 352 56.10 -22.99 1.95
C GLY A 352 56.55 -21.96 2.99
N GLU A 353 56.46 -20.66 2.68
CA GLU A 353 56.86 -19.54 3.57
C GLU A 353 55.75 -19.11 4.54
N LEU A 354 54.54 -19.63 4.37
CA LEU A 354 53.35 -19.28 5.17
C LEU A 354 52.62 -20.54 5.65
N ASP A 355 52.11 -20.51 6.86
CA ASP A 355 51.29 -21.58 7.43
C ASP A 355 49.83 -21.54 6.91
N LEU A 356 49.13 -22.68 7.04
CA LEU A 356 47.73 -22.79 6.62
C LEU A 356 46.77 -21.87 7.42
N VAL A 357 47.02 -21.69 8.73
CA VAL A 357 46.15 -20.87 9.59
C VAL A 357 46.14 -19.44 9.11
N SER A 358 47.33 -18.88 8.79
CA SER A 358 47.45 -17.52 8.24
C SER A 358 46.76 -17.40 6.88
N ARG A 359 46.88 -18.40 6.01
CA ARG A 359 46.16 -18.44 4.72
C ARG A 359 44.62 -18.45 4.92
N LEU A 360 44.10 -19.32 5.79
CA LEU A 360 42.68 -19.43 6.07
C LEU A 360 42.11 -18.11 6.63
N ARG A 361 42.88 -17.39 7.47
CA ARG A 361 42.47 -16.08 8.00
C ARG A 361 42.32 -15.05 6.87
N VAL A 362 43.28 -14.96 5.97
CA VAL A 362 43.20 -14.00 4.85
C VAL A 362 42.11 -14.35 3.85
N GLU A 363 41.87 -15.65 3.60
CA GLU A 363 40.70 -16.06 2.79
C GLU A 363 39.37 -15.63 3.47
N ALA A 364 39.25 -15.76 4.81
CA ALA A 364 38.10 -15.32 5.55
C ALA A 364 37.89 -13.77 5.47
N GLU A 365 38.99 -13.00 5.65
CA GLU A 365 38.98 -11.54 5.54
C GLU A 365 38.53 -11.05 4.13
N ARG A 366 39.02 -11.74 3.07
CA ARG A 366 38.61 -11.44 1.70
C ARG A 366 37.11 -11.73 1.49
N PHE A 367 36.60 -12.87 1.97
CA PHE A 367 35.18 -13.20 1.86
C PHE A 367 34.29 -12.20 2.61
N GLU A 368 34.70 -11.75 3.78
CA GLU A 368 33.98 -10.71 4.53
C GLU A 368 33.98 -9.39 3.76
N ALA A 369 35.09 -9.00 3.15
CA ALA A 369 35.20 -7.79 2.34
C ALA A 369 34.33 -7.90 1.07
N GLU A 370 34.31 -9.06 0.39
CA GLU A 370 33.46 -9.32 -0.77
C GLU A 370 31.95 -9.25 -0.41
N LEU A 371 31.57 -9.88 0.71
CA LEU A 371 30.19 -9.83 1.21
C LEU A 371 29.76 -8.39 1.55
N ALA A 372 30.63 -7.65 2.25
CA ALA A 372 30.38 -6.26 2.60
C ALA A 372 30.20 -5.38 1.36
N TYR A 373 31.05 -5.52 0.36
CA TYR A 373 30.95 -4.76 -0.89
C TYR A 373 29.67 -5.09 -1.67
N SER A 374 29.39 -6.37 -1.89
CA SER A 374 28.22 -6.79 -2.64
C SER A 374 26.90 -6.36 -1.98
N ARG A 375 26.84 -6.42 -0.65
CA ARG A 375 25.69 -5.88 0.10
C ARG A 375 25.61 -4.37 -0.01
N ALA A 376 26.73 -3.65 0.10
CA ALA A 376 26.73 -2.19 0.01
C ALA A 376 26.26 -1.68 -1.36
N GLN A 377 26.60 -2.38 -2.45
CA GLN A 377 26.07 -2.06 -3.78
C GLN A 377 24.52 -2.15 -3.85
N LEU A 378 23.98 -3.25 -3.30
CA LEU A 378 22.53 -3.44 -3.26
C LEU A 378 21.86 -2.45 -2.32
N GLU A 379 22.46 -2.18 -1.14
CA GLU A 379 21.92 -1.20 -0.19
C GLU A 379 21.98 0.24 -0.72
N ALA A 380 23.02 0.61 -1.50
CA ALA A 380 23.06 1.93 -2.18
C ALA A 380 21.91 2.08 -3.18
N THR A 381 21.57 1.01 -3.91
CA THR A 381 20.46 1.01 -4.85
C THR A 381 19.10 0.98 -4.12
N ARG A 382 19.00 0.22 -3.02
CA ARG A 382 17.80 0.19 -2.13
C ARG A 382 17.54 1.55 -1.51
N ALA A 383 18.59 2.27 -1.08
CA ALA A 383 18.47 3.61 -0.53
C ALA A 383 17.87 4.61 -1.56
N VAL A 384 18.20 4.47 -2.85
CA VAL A 384 17.55 5.23 -3.93
C VAL A 384 16.05 4.89 -4.02
N ALA A 385 15.69 3.61 -3.95
CA ALA A 385 14.28 3.20 -3.99
C ALA A 385 13.49 3.72 -2.76
N ARG A 386 14.13 3.76 -1.57
CA ARG A 386 13.55 4.36 -0.36
C ARG A 386 13.38 5.88 -0.51
N LEU A 387 14.35 6.56 -1.12
CA LEU A 387 14.21 8.00 -1.42
C LEU A 387 13.03 8.25 -2.36
N ASN A 388 12.89 7.46 -3.43
CA ASN A 388 11.73 7.57 -4.33
C ASN A 388 10.41 7.32 -3.60
N GLN A 389 10.38 6.36 -2.67
CA GLN A 389 9.21 6.10 -1.82
C GLN A 389 8.88 7.30 -0.93
N ALA A 390 9.88 7.87 -0.26
CA ALA A 390 9.72 9.05 0.59
C ALA A 390 9.29 10.29 -0.19
N LEU A 391 9.68 10.40 -1.46
CA LEU A 391 9.25 11.46 -2.38
C LEU A 391 7.83 11.24 -2.94
N GLY A 392 7.20 10.09 -2.65
CA GLY A 392 5.86 9.78 -3.15
C GLY A 392 5.81 9.30 -4.59
N VAL A 393 6.92 8.84 -5.15
CA VAL A 393 7.04 8.39 -6.53
C VAL A 393 6.80 6.88 -6.64
N LEU A 394 5.97 6.45 -7.60
CA LEU A 394 5.78 5.03 -7.95
C LEU A 394 6.95 4.54 -8.82
N PRO A 395 7.30 3.22 -8.77
CA PRO A 395 8.34 2.65 -9.61
C PRO A 395 8.00 2.71 -11.10
#